data_b489fcf4b0a5d82e7064ffef7db8084b
#
_entry.id   b489fcf4b0a5d82e7064ffef7db8084b
#
_cell.length_a   1.000
_cell.length_b   1.000
_cell.length_c   1.000
_cell.angle_alpha   90.00
_cell.angle_beta   90.00
_cell.angle_gamma   90.00
#
_symmetry.space_group_name_H-M   'P 1'
#
loop_
_entity.id
_entity.type
_entity.pdbx_description
1 polymer ?
#
loop_
_entity_poly.entity_id
_entity_poly.type
_entity_poly.pdbx_seq_one_letter_code
_entity_poly.pdbx_strand_id
1 'polypeptide(L)'
;MEKDIKIYIDSTRYEVEASLFSGESDEDELLQIIENAAAPEPEKMEIKTLGRLVSDSFKTEISYDETEITGMQGSSTVIFFDKKDIGTVTMMRTGQVSTALVFEKGQRHHCVYSTPYMPFEVCVHTLDIKNHLDGEGTLDIDYIVEIRGARAERTKFSMRISE
;
A
#
# COMPACT_ATOMS: atom_id res chain seq x y z
N MET A 1 -9.65 20.06 10.10
CA MET A 1 -8.26 20.52 10.25
C MET A 1 -7.49 20.18 8.99
N GLU A 2 -6.73 21.12 8.51
CA GLU A 2 -5.90 20.95 7.32
C GLU A 2 -4.53 21.55 7.59
N LYS A 3 -3.45 20.82 7.28
CA LYS A 3 -2.09 21.31 7.50
C LYS A 3 -1.08 20.67 6.54
N ASP A 4 0.01 21.39 6.30
CA ASP A 4 1.13 20.87 5.56
C ASP A 4 1.97 19.97 6.47
N ILE A 5 2.44 18.86 5.92
CA ILE A 5 3.21 17.85 6.65
C ILE A 5 4.43 17.43 5.86
N LYS A 6 5.39 16.89 6.59
CA LYS A 6 6.52 16.16 6.02
C LYS A 6 6.18 14.68 6.04
N ILE A 7 6.43 14.00 4.94
CA ILE A 7 6.13 12.59 4.77
C ILE A 7 7.43 11.84 4.53
N TYR A 8 7.62 10.78 5.29
CA TYR A 8 8.72 9.84 5.12
C TYR A 8 8.14 8.46 4.86
N ILE A 9 8.51 7.85 3.73
CA ILE A 9 8.04 6.52 3.35
C ILE A 9 9.25 5.62 3.16
N ASP A 10 9.17 4.44 3.77
CA ASP A 10 10.14 3.36 3.61
C ASP A 10 9.37 2.13 3.16
N SER A 11 9.70 1.60 2.00
CA SER A 11 9.04 0.39 1.51
C SER A 11 10.04 -0.63 1.03
N THR A 12 9.72 -1.90 1.25
CA THR A 12 10.51 -3.04 0.81
C THR A 12 9.62 -3.98 0.03
N ARG A 13 10.02 -4.34 -1.17
CA ARG A 13 9.25 -5.16 -2.10
C ARG A 13 9.99 -6.45 -2.40
N TYR A 14 9.28 -7.57 -2.34
CA TYR A 14 9.80 -8.90 -2.66
C TYR A 14 8.93 -9.53 -3.74
N GLU A 15 9.56 -10.25 -4.68
CA GLU A 15 8.81 -11.13 -5.56
C GLU A 15 8.51 -12.43 -4.83
N VAL A 16 7.27 -12.92 -4.95
CA VAL A 16 6.84 -14.19 -4.40
C VAL A 16 6.13 -15.00 -5.49
N GLU A 17 6.11 -16.33 -5.36
CA GLU A 17 5.46 -17.16 -6.35
C GLU A 17 3.94 -17.03 -6.28
N ALA A 18 3.32 -16.70 -7.42
CA ALA A 18 1.86 -16.54 -7.52
C ALA A 18 1.10 -17.82 -7.17
N SER A 19 1.70 -18.99 -7.42
CA SER A 19 1.10 -20.29 -7.11
C SER A 19 0.84 -20.50 -5.62
N LEU A 20 1.53 -19.77 -4.73
CA LEU A 20 1.31 -19.85 -3.29
C LEU A 20 -0.06 -19.30 -2.85
N PHE A 21 -0.74 -18.57 -3.72
CA PHE A 21 -2.00 -17.90 -3.41
C PHE A 21 -3.20 -18.52 -4.11
N SER A 22 -3.02 -19.66 -4.78
CA SER A 22 -4.08 -20.31 -5.56
C SER A 22 -4.90 -21.33 -4.78
N GLY A 23 -4.72 -21.44 -3.46
CA GLY A 23 -5.41 -22.42 -2.62
C GLY A 23 -6.03 -21.84 -1.36
N GLU A 24 -6.82 -22.64 -0.64
CA GLU A 24 -7.37 -22.30 0.67
C GLU A 24 -6.31 -22.59 1.77
N SER A 25 -5.26 -21.80 1.77
CA SER A 25 -4.25 -21.88 2.85
C SER A 25 -4.67 -20.92 3.96
N ASP A 26 -4.46 -21.32 5.21
CA ASP A 26 -4.66 -20.39 6.29
C ASP A 26 -3.54 -19.32 6.27
N GLU A 27 -3.79 -18.22 6.92
CA GLU A 27 -2.89 -17.06 6.91
C GLU A 27 -1.52 -17.38 7.50
N ASP A 28 -1.48 -18.17 8.57
CA ASP A 28 -0.23 -18.54 9.24
C ASP A 28 0.64 -19.44 8.36
N GLU A 29 0.04 -20.39 7.66
CA GLU A 29 0.74 -21.26 6.73
C GLU A 29 1.33 -20.45 5.56
N LEU A 30 0.55 -19.51 5.04
CA LEU A 30 0.98 -18.63 3.96
C LEU A 30 2.18 -17.77 4.39
N LEU A 31 2.14 -17.19 5.58
CA LEU A 31 3.24 -16.40 6.12
C LEU A 31 4.52 -17.23 6.28
N GLN A 32 4.43 -18.47 6.75
CA GLN A 32 5.59 -19.35 6.86
C GLN A 32 6.20 -19.66 5.50
N ILE A 33 5.38 -19.93 4.48
CA ILE A 33 5.85 -20.20 3.13
C ILE A 33 6.60 -18.98 2.58
N ILE A 34 6.07 -17.79 2.78
CA ILE A 34 6.69 -16.54 2.31
C ILE A 34 8.02 -16.28 3.02
N GLU A 35 8.08 -16.50 4.34
CA GLU A 35 9.31 -16.30 5.12
C GLU A 35 10.40 -17.28 4.76
N ASN A 36 10.05 -18.51 4.39
CA ASN A 36 10.99 -19.57 4.05
C ASN A 36 11.36 -19.60 2.57
N ALA A 37 10.67 -18.86 1.71
CA ALA A 37 10.98 -18.81 0.30
C ALA A 37 12.34 -18.14 0.07
N ALA A 38 13.19 -18.78 -0.74
CA ALA A 38 14.45 -18.17 -1.18
C ALA A 38 14.12 -17.02 -2.12
N ALA A 39 14.02 -15.81 -1.57
CA ALA A 39 13.66 -14.63 -2.33
C ALA A 39 14.87 -14.02 -3.04
N PRO A 40 14.71 -13.50 -4.28
CA PRO A 40 15.69 -12.58 -4.83
C PRO A 40 15.85 -11.37 -3.90
N GLU A 41 16.91 -10.60 -4.06
CA GLU A 41 17.16 -9.43 -3.23
C GLU A 41 15.95 -8.50 -3.23
N PRO A 42 15.48 -8.07 -2.06
CA PRO A 42 14.34 -7.15 -1.99
C PRO A 42 14.71 -5.78 -2.56
N GLU A 43 13.75 -5.17 -3.22
CA GLU A 43 13.86 -3.81 -3.69
C GLU A 43 13.44 -2.86 -2.57
N LYS A 44 14.34 -1.96 -2.18
CA LYS A 44 14.09 -0.98 -1.11
C LYS A 44 13.93 0.40 -1.70
N MET A 45 12.98 1.15 -1.13
CA MET A 45 12.69 2.51 -1.56
C MET A 45 12.47 3.40 -0.35
N GLU A 46 13.16 4.53 -0.30
CA GLU A 46 13.00 5.55 0.72
C GLU A 46 12.59 6.86 0.05
N ILE A 47 11.52 7.47 0.55
CA ILE A 47 10.98 8.71 -0.01
C ILE A 47 10.80 9.72 1.11
N LYS A 48 11.25 10.96 0.86
CA LYS A 48 10.97 12.11 1.70
C LYS A 48 10.28 13.15 0.83
N THR A 49 9.10 13.58 1.23
CA THR A 49 8.34 14.55 0.46
C THR A 49 7.48 15.41 1.37
N LEU A 50 6.92 16.45 0.79
CA LEU A 50 5.94 17.29 1.46
C LEU A 50 4.55 16.86 1.02
N GLY A 51 3.60 16.96 1.92
CA GLY A 51 2.22 16.60 1.63
C GLY A 51 1.25 17.41 2.46
N ARG A 52 0.02 17.00 2.42
CA ARG A 52 -1.08 17.67 3.11
C ARG A 52 -1.89 16.66 3.92
N LEU A 53 -2.21 17.05 5.13
CA LEU A 53 -3.10 16.27 6.02
C LEU A 53 -4.42 17.00 6.15
N VAL A 54 -5.50 16.30 5.86
CA VAL A 54 -6.87 16.80 6.08
C VAL A 54 -7.57 15.82 7.03
N SER A 55 -8.04 16.33 8.15
CA SER A 55 -8.70 15.49 9.16
C SER A 55 -9.94 16.20 9.68
N ASP A 56 -11.06 15.49 9.68
CA ASP A 56 -12.32 15.95 10.26
C ASP A 56 -12.84 14.93 11.28
N SER A 57 -14.10 15.02 11.69
CA SER A 57 -14.70 14.12 12.69
C SER A 57 -14.89 12.70 12.16
N PHE A 58 -14.82 12.49 10.84
CA PHE A 58 -15.17 11.22 10.19
C PHE A 58 -13.99 10.55 9.51
N LYS A 59 -13.07 11.34 8.96
CA LYS A 59 -12.04 10.82 8.04
C LYS A 59 -10.72 11.53 8.25
N THR A 60 -9.63 10.78 8.02
CA THR A 60 -8.27 11.32 7.90
C THR A 60 -7.76 11.02 6.51
N GLU A 61 -7.17 12.02 5.88
CA GLU A 61 -6.68 11.94 4.50
C GLU A 61 -5.31 12.58 4.38
N ILE A 62 -4.38 11.86 3.76
CA ILE A 62 -3.01 12.32 3.48
C ILE A 62 -2.81 12.30 1.97
N SER A 63 -2.34 13.40 1.40
CA SER A 63 -2.07 13.49 -0.02
C SER A 63 -0.66 14.01 -0.29
N TYR A 64 -0.06 13.51 -1.36
CA TYR A 64 1.26 13.96 -1.83
C TYR A 64 1.43 13.64 -3.31
N ASP A 65 2.36 14.38 -3.95
CA ASP A 65 2.71 14.13 -5.34
C ASP A 65 3.85 13.11 -5.40
N GLU A 66 3.74 12.17 -6.36
CA GLU A 66 4.77 11.17 -6.58
C GLU A 66 6.02 11.79 -7.21
N THR A 67 7.16 11.23 -6.88
CA THR A 67 8.47 11.72 -7.32
C THR A 67 9.07 10.79 -8.39
N GLU A 68 10.20 11.20 -8.96
CA GLU A 68 10.96 10.38 -9.91
C GLU A 68 11.39 9.04 -9.31
N ILE A 69 11.62 8.99 -8.00
CA ILE A 69 12.07 7.79 -7.28
C ILE A 69 11.07 6.64 -7.43
N THR A 70 9.77 6.95 -7.43
CA THR A 70 8.71 5.93 -7.59
C THR A 70 8.50 5.53 -9.03
N GLY A 71 9.05 6.28 -9.99
CA GLY A 71 8.78 6.09 -11.42
C GLY A 71 7.40 6.58 -11.84
N MET A 72 6.69 7.27 -10.98
CA MET A 72 5.32 7.73 -11.20
C MET A 72 5.18 9.25 -11.16
N GLN A 73 6.24 9.94 -11.54
CA GLN A 73 6.26 11.41 -11.60
C GLN A 73 5.05 11.94 -12.37
N GLY A 74 4.41 12.97 -11.84
CA GLY A 74 3.18 13.53 -12.40
C GLY A 74 1.90 12.90 -11.87
N SER A 75 2.01 11.88 -11.03
CA SER A 75 0.88 11.27 -10.35
C SER A 75 0.75 11.79 -8.93
N SER A 76 -0.47 11.75 -8.38
CA SER A 76 -0.74 12.11 -6.99
C SER A 76 -1.29 10.91 -6.25
N THR A 77 -0.91 10.78 -4.99
CA THR A 77 -1.37 9.69 -4.11
C THR A 77 -2.14 10.27 -2.95
N VAL A 78 -3.28 9.65 -2.65
CA VAL A 78 -4.11 9.99 -1.49
C VAL A 78 -4.30 8.72 -0.67
N ILE A 79 -4.00 8.81 0.62
CA ILE A 79 -4.22 7.72 1.58
C ILE A 79 -5.28 8.21 2.56
N PHE A 80 -6.35 7.45 2.74
CA PHE A 80 -7.42 7.85 3.64
C PHE A 80 -8.04 6.67 4.36
N PHE A 81 -8.66 6.97 5.49
CA PHE A 81 -9.41 5.98 6.27
C PHE A 81 -10.52 6.68 7.08
N ASP A 82 -11.57 5.93 7.36
CA ASP A 82 -12.65 6.34 8.25
C ASP A 82 -12.19 6.19 9.71
N LYS A 83 -12.42 7.17 10.54
CA LYS A 83 -12.03 7.14 11.96
C LYS A 83 -12.78 6.09 12.78
N LYS A 84 -13.90 5.59 12.26
CA LYS A 84 -14.65 4.48 12.88
C LYS A 84 -14.12 3.13 12.48
N ASP A 85 -13.27 3.07 11.44
CA ASP A 85 -12.70 1.83 10.93
C ASP A 85 -11.25 2.08 10.50
N ILE A 86 -10.38 2.26 11.46
CA ILE A 86 -8.96 2.53 11.23
C ILE A 86 -8.21 1.31 10.66
N GLY A 87 -8.82 0.13 10.73
CA GLY A 87 -8.25 -1.10 10.19
C GLY A 87 -8.41 -1.24 8.67
N THR A 88 -9.19 -0.37 8.03
CA THR A 88 -9.37 -0.34 6.58
C THR A 88 -8.79 0.95 6.04
N VAL A 89 -7.76 0.85 5.20
CA VAL A 89 -7.08 2.00 4.62
C VAL A 89 -7.14 1.90 3.10
N THR A 90 -7.46 3.00 2.45
CA THR A 90 -7.50 3.09 0.99
C THR A 90 -6.38 3.98 0.49
N MET A 91 -5.68 3.53 -0.55
CA MET A 91 -4.65 4.29 -1.24
C MET A 91 -5.07 4.48 -2.69
N MET A 92 -5.33 5.71 -3.07
CA MET A 92 -5.70 6.06 -4.44
C MET A 92 -4.56 6.80 -5.11
N ARG A 93 -4.24 6.38 -6.32
CA ARG A 93 -3.25 7.07 -7.16
C ARG A 93 -3.92 7.51 -8.45
N THR A 94 -3.69 8.76 -8.83
CA THR A 94 -4.23 9.35 -10.05
C THR A 94 -3.11 9.96 -10.88
N GLY A 95 -3.19 9.82 -12.21
CA GLY A 95 -2.19 10.32 -13.15
C GLY A 95 -2.07 9.39 -14.34
N GLN A 96 -0.85 9.16 -14.82
CA GLN A 96 -0.59 8.20 -15.90
C GLN A 96 -0.98 6.78 -15.49
N VAL A 97 -0.78 6.45 -14.22
CA VAL A 97 -1.24 5.21 -13.63
C VAL A 97 -2.31 5.56 -12.61
N SER A 98 -3.48 4.96 -12.73
CA SER A 98 -4.58 5.16 -11.79
C SER A 98 -4.93 3.85 -11.12
N THR A 99 -4.97 3.86 -9.79
CA THR A 99 -5.30 2.68 -9.00
C THR A 99 -5.96 3.07 -7.69
N ALA A 100 -6.78 2.17 -7.15
CA ALA A 100 -7.35 2.30 -5.82
C ALA A 100 -7.12 0.96 -5.11
N LEU A 101 -6.26 0.96 -4.11
CA LEU A 101 -5.93 -0.23 -3.33
C LEU A 101 -6.59 -0.12 -1.96
N VAL A 102 -7.30 -1.17 -1.56
CA VAL A 102 -7.95 -1.24 -0.24
C VAL A 102 -7.20 -2.26 0.61
N PHE A 103 -6.76 -1.83 1.79
CA PHE A 103 -6.02 -2.66 2.74
C PHE A 103 -6.88 -2.91 3.97
N GLU A 104 -7.10 -4.19 4.25
CA GLU A 104 -7.85 -4.65 5.43
C GLU A 104 -7.27 -5.99 5.86
N LYS A 105 -6.76 -6.07 7.09
CA LYS A 105 -6.04 -7.25 7.58
C LYS A 105 -6.83 -8.55 7.37
N GLY A 106 -6.18 -9.53 6.78
CA GLY A 106 -6.74 -10.84 6.52
C GLY A 106 -7.74 -10.89 5.35
N GLN A 107 -7.93 -9.78 4.63
CA GLN A 107 -8.89 -9.70 3.54
C GLN A 107 -8.19 -9.58 2.18
N ARG A 108 -8.90 -9.99 1.14
CA ARG A 108 -8.47 -9.83 -0.25
C ARG A 108 -9.43 -8.87 -0.93
N HIS A 109 -8.89 -7.86 -1.57
CA HIS A 109 -9.67 -6.89 -2.33
C HIS A 109 -9.22 -6.90 -3.79
N HIS A 110 -10.18 -7.01 -4.70
CA HIS A 110 -9.93 -6.90 -6.13
C HIS A 110 -9.97 -5.44 -6.54
N CYS A 111 -8.94 -5.00 -7.25
CA CYS A 111 -8.78 -3.62 -7.69
C CYS A 111 -8.43 -3.57 -9.16
N VAL A 112 -8.76 -2.48 -9.81
CA VAL A 112 -8.37 -2.24 -11.20
C VAL A 112 -7.17 -1.30 -11.22
N TYR A 113 -6.14 -1.71 -11.94
CA TYR A 113 -4.92 -0.94 -12.15
C TYR A 113 -4.93 -0.43 -13.59
N SER A 114 -5.18 0.86 -13.77
CA SER A 114 -5.29 1.46 -15.11
C SER A 114 -3.98 2.11 -15.52
N THR A 115 -3.48 1.71 -16.70
CA THR A 115 -2.30 2.30 -17.31
C THR A 115 -2.68 2.95 -18.64
N PRO A 116 -1.80 3.74 -19.27
CA PRO A 116 -2.07 4.29 -20.61
C PRO A 116 -2.29 3.23 -21.68
N TYR A 117 -1.85 2.00 -21.45
CA TYR A 117 -1.94 0.92 -22.43
C TYR A 117 -3.19 0.07 -22.28
N MET A 118 -3.50 -0.34 -21.04
CA MET A 118 -4.68 -1.16 -20.76
C MET A 118 -4.91 -1.25 -19.25
N PRO A 119 -6.17 -1.44 -18.82
CA PRO A 119 -6.44 -1.77 -17.42
C PRO A 119 -6.14 -3.25 -17.17
N PHE A 120 -5.66 -3.57 -15.95
CA PHE A 120 -5.61 -4.95 -15.46
C PHE A 120 -6.13 -5.06 -14.03
N GLU A 121 -6.60 -6.23 -13.74
CA GLU A 121 -7.12 -6.57 -12.44
C GLU A 121 -6.00 -7.08 -11.54
N VAL A 122 -5.95 -6.55 -10.33
CA VAL A 122 -5.02 -7.01 -9.30
C VAL A 122 -5.79 -7.41 -8.06
N CYS A 123 -5.24 -8.33 -7.28
CA CYS A 123 -5.79 -8.71 -5.99
C CYS A 123 -4.81 -8.27 -4.89
N VAL A 124 -5.31 -7.52 -3.93
CA VAL A 124 -4.54 -7.07 -2.78
C VAL A 124 -4.92 -7.93 -1.57
N HIS A 125 -3.95 -8.66 -1.06
CA HIS A 125 -4.09 -9.44 0.17
C HIS A 125 -3.29 -8.76 1.27
N THR A 126 -3.97 -8.21 2.26
CA THR A 126 -3.34 -7.52 3.38
C THR A 126 -3.01 -8.52 4.48
N LEU A 127 -1.73 -8.64 4.81
CA LEU A 127 -1.24 -9.54 5.86
C LEU A 127 -1.33 -8.89 7.23
N ASP A 128 -0.95 -7.61 7.32
CA ASP A 128 -1.01 -6.85 8.56
C ASP A 128 -1.15 -5.37 8.26
N ILE A 129 -1.78 -4.66 9.19
CA ILE A 129 -1.92 -3.21 9.12
C ILE A 129 -1.87 -2.62 10.54
N LYS A 130 -1.04 -1.60 10.73
CA LYS A 130 -0.92 -0.86 11.97
C LYS A 130 -1.12 0.61 11.67
N ASN A 131 -2.30 1.12 11.97
CA ASN A 131 -2.66 2.49 11.66
C ASN A 131 -2.67 3.33 12.94
N HIS A 132 -1.63 4.12 13.11
CA HIS A 132 -1.45 5.06 14.23
C HIS A 132 -1.31 6.50 13.72
N LEU A 133 -1.87 6.80 12.54
CA LEU A 133 -1.72 8.12 11.93
C LEU A 133 -2.33 9.23 12.76
N ASP A 134 -3.47 8.98 13.41
CA ASP A 134 -4.15 9.99 14.22
C ASP A 134 -3.48 10.27 15.57
N GLY A 135 -2.56 9.43 15.99
CA GLY A 135 -1.86 9.62 17.27
C GLY A 135 -0.36 9.83 17.06
N GLU A 136 0.32 8.77 16.69
CA GLU A 136 1.79 8.75 16.57
C GLU A 136 2.28 9.22 15.21
N GLY A 137 1.40 9.35 14.22
CA GLY A 137 1.77 9.74 12.87
C GLY A 137 2.44 8.62 12.07
N THR A 138 2.11 7.38 12.35
CA THR A 138 2.72 6.22 11.67
C THR A 138 1.67 5.30 11.05
N LEU A 139 2.03 4.71 9.92
CA LEU A 139 1.21 3.71 9.22
C LEU A 139 2.12 2.63 8.67
N ASP A 140 1.88 1.38 9.07
CA ASP A 140 2.60 0.22 8.57
C ASP A 140 1.61 -0.74 7.92
N ILE A 141 1.89 -1.15 6.68
CA ILE A 141 1.07 -2.11 5.94
C ILE A 141 1.97 -3.17 5.34
N ASP A 142 1.62 -4.44 5.59
CA ASP A 142 2.28 -5.59 4.98
C ASP A 142 1.26 -6.28 4.08
N TYR A 143 1.50 -6.27 2.78
CA TYR A 143 0.53 -6.76 1.82
C TYR A 143 1.16 -7.43 0.61
N ILE A 144 0.34 -8.22 -0.08
CA ILE A 144 0.73 -8.89 -1.31
C ILE A 144 -0.19 -8.40 -2.42
N VAL A 145 0.40 -8.03 -3.55
CA VAL A 145 -0.33 -7.72 -4.78
C VAL A 145 -0.13 -8.87 -5.75
N GLU A 146 -1.22 -9.52 -6.14
CA GLU A 146 -1.22 -10.58 -7.13
C GLU A 146 -1.76 -10.03 -8.44
N ILE A 147 -0.94 -10.08 -9.48
CA ILE A 147 -1.31 -9.73 -10.83
C ILE A 147 -1.70 -11.03 -11.53
N ARG A 148 -2.95 -11.10 -11.97
CA ARG A 148 -3.55 -12.31 -12.51
C ARG A 148 -2.70 -12.96 -13.60
N GLY A 149 -2.30 -14.22 -13.36
CA GLY A 149 -1.56 -15.05 -14.30
C GLY A 149 -0.10 -14.70 -14.50
N ALA A 150 0.43 -13.70 -13.79
CA ALA A 150 1.79 -13.22 -13.99
C ALA A 150 2.69 -13.43 -12.79
N ARG A 151 2.46 -12.67 -11.71
CA ARG A 151 3.35 -12.68 -10.55
C ARG A 151 2.66 -12.10 -9.33
N ALA A 152 3.27 -12.35 -8.17
CA ALA A 152 2.85 -11.71 -6.93
C ALA A 152 4.04 -10.98 -6.30
N GLU A 153 3.77 -9.87 -5.63
CA GLU A 153 4.76 -9.07 -4.94
C GLU A 153 4.29 -8.79 -3.53
N ARG A 154 5.16 -9.04 -2.54
CA ARG A 154 4.93 -8.65 -1.16
C ARG A 154 5.60 -7.31 -0.92
N THR A 155 4.88 -6.38 -0.33
CA THR A 155 5.39 -5.06 0.03
C THR A 155 5.21 -4.82 1.52
N LYS A 156 6.27 -4.41 2.19
CA LYS A 156 6.23 -3.88 3.54
C LYS A 156 6.36 -2.38 3.43
N PHE A 157 5.28 -1.69 3.71
CA PHE A 157 5.16 -0.24 3.56
C PHE A 157 5.11 0.41 4.94
N SER A 158 5.95 1.41 5.14
CA SER A 158 6.00 2.16 6.39
C SER A 158 6.00 3.65 6.08
N MET A 159 5.09 4.39 6.71
CA MET A 159 4.96 5.84 6.54
C MET A 159 5.02 6.53 7.89
N ARG A 160 5.75 7.65 7.94
CA ARG A 160 5.72 8.58 9.08
C ARG A 160 5.42 9.98 8.58
N ILE A 161 4.58 10.67 9.33
CA ILE A 161 4.27 12.07 9.07
C ILE A 161 4.71 12.92 10.25
N SER A 162 5.12 14.16 9.95
CA SER A 162 5.49 15.16 10.96
C SER A 162 5.16 16.55 10.45
N GLU A 163 5.07 17.47 11.36
CA GLU A 163 4.82 18.89 11.01
C GLU A 163 6.09 19.62 10.58
#